data_881668f54c1841ee7a5ff0dce6daea32
#
_entry.id   881668f54c1841ee7a5ff0dce6daea32
#
_cell.length_a   1.000
_cell.length_b   1.000
_cell.length_c   1.000
_cell.angle_alpha   90.00
_cell.angle_beta   90.00
_cell.angle_gamma   90.00
#
_symmetry.space_group_name_H-M   'P 1'
#
loop_
_entity.id
_entity.type
_entity.pdbx_description
1 polymer ?
#
loop_
_entity_poly.entity_id
_entity_poly.type
_entity_poly.pdbx_seq_one_letter_code
_entity_poly.pdbx_strand_id
1 'polypeptide(L)'
;REFVNCRRPNWETLFRMYHDKKVSPIAFLMSEDFLDILVKICHEEYPYTSFSDLFHTVRSMLLPVLYILQSDVPKADLYHSIATGYSGILARLGSYVNHVPYEITEHGIYTREREEEIIRAKWVVPAFKRFWVRFFYMLSGGAYEKASMITSLYDKAMEMQIEMGCAREKCRYITNGIHYERFCSIPLKKENGYVDIGAVLRISPIKDVKTLLYAFAQLKKRVPNARLYIAGPEDDKEYAQECYALSKHLGAQDVFFLGTVNVLEYMENSDF
;
A
#
# COMPACT_ATOMS: atom_id res chain seq x y z
N ARG A 1 7.73 -5.94 25.76
CA ARG A 1 7.08 -7.27 25.62
C ARG A 1 5.79 -7.18 24.75
N GLU A 2 4.86 -6.27 25.03
CA GLU A 2 3.62 -6.08 24.23
C GLU A 2 3.95 -5.78 22.76
N PHE A 3 4.92 -4.92 22.52
CA PHE A 3 5.36 -4.53 21.19
C PHE A 3 5.93 -5.73 20.39
N VAL A 4 6.78 -6.54 21.02
CA VAL A 4 7.35 -7.72 20.37
C VAL A 4 6.30 -8.81 20.17
N ASN A 5 5.29 -8.90 21.00
CA ASN A 5 4.17 -9.83 20.84
C ASN A 5 3.08 -9.31 19.88
N CYS A 6 3.30 -8.18 19.22
CA CYS A 6 2.34 -7.51 18.34
C CYS A 6 0.96 -7.31 19.03
N ARG A 7 0.95 -7.10 20.33
CA ARG A 7 -0.23 -6.64 21.09
C ARG A 7 -0.29 -5.13 21.00
N ARG A 8 -1.44 -4.55 21.29
CA ARG A 8 -1.61 -3.08 21.27
C ARG A 8 -0.72 -2.43 22.35
N PRO A 9 0.42 -1.80 21.99
CA PRO A 9 1.26 -1.14 22.96
C PRO A 9 0.61 0.16 23.45
N ASN A 10 0.98 0.60 24.63
CA ASN A 10 0.62 1.94 25.06
C ASN A 10 1.50 2.97 24.34
N TRP A 11 1.00 3.50 23.24
CA TRP A 11 1.72 4.44 22.38
C TRP A 11 2.12 5.72 23.10
N GLU A 12 1.29 6.23 24.00
CA GLU A 12 1.59 7.45 24.79
C GLU A 12 2.79 7.23 25.74
N THR A 13 2.87 6.03 26.33
CA THR A 13 4.05 5.66 27.11
C THR A 13 5.30 5.59 26.22
N LEU A 14 5.19 5.03 25.02
CA LEU A 14 6.31 4.97 24.08
C LEU A 14 6.73 6.37 23.63
N PHE A 15 5.81 7.27 23.29
CA PHE A 15 6.10 8.67 22.96
C PHE A 15 6.84 9.36 24.10
N ARG A 16 6.33 9.24 25.32
CA ARG A 16 7.00 9.81 26.51
C ARG A 16 8.40 9.26 26.71
N MET A 17 8.64 7.97 26.46
CA MET A 17 9.97 7.36 26.61
C MET A 17 10.93 7.82 25.53
N TYR A 18 10.53 7.71 24.28
CA TYR A 18 11.46 7.90 23.16
C TYR A 18 11.50 9.36 22.68
N HIS A 19 10.38 10.06 22.64
CA HIS A 19 10.35 11.47 22.22
C HIS A 19 10.74 12.40 23.39
N ASP A 20 10.03 12.34 24.52
CA ASP A 20 10.23 13.32 25.61
C ASP A 20 11.49 13.04 26.41
N LYS A 21 11.71 11.78 26.82
CA LYS A 21 12.87 11.36 27.62
C LYS A 21 14.10 11.01 26.78
N LYS A 22 13.99 11.01 25.43
CA LYS A 22 15.08 10.73 24.48
C LYS A 22 15.81 9.40 24.76
N VAL A 23 15.09 8.35 25.17
CA VAL A 23 15.68 7.01 25.35
C VAL A 23 16.25 6.54 24.02
N SER A 24 17.51 6.16 24.00
CA SER A 24 18.20 5.74 22.78
C SER A 24 17.64 4.40 22.25
N PRO A 25 17.13 4.34 21.00
CA PRO A 25 16.71 3.08 20.36
C PRO A 25 17.82 2.04 20.32
N ILE A 26 19.03 2.47 20.01
CA ILE A 26 20.19 1.58 19.93
C ILE A 26 20.54 1.04 21.31
N ALA A 27 20.60 1.89 22.35
CA ALA A 27 20.87 1.45 23.71
C ALA A 27 19.83 0.44 24.19
N PHE A 28 18.54 0.64 23.87
CA PHE A 28 17.51 -0.33 24.18
C PHE A 28 17.73 -1.66 23.46
N LEU A 29 17.99 -1.64 22.14
CA LEU A 29 18.18 -2.86 21.35
C LEU A 29 19.51 -3.60 21.69
N MET A 30 20.41 -2.97 22.42
CA MET A 30 21.66 -3.55 22.94
C MET A 30 21.57 -3.91 24.42
N SER A 31 20.44 -3.69 25.09
CA SER A 31 20.27 -3.96 26.51
C SER A 31 20.10 -5.46 26.81
N GLU A 32 20.49 -5.86 27.99
CA GLU A 32 20.26 -7.22 28.51
C GLU A 32 18.76 -7.52 28.58
N ASP A 33 17.92 -6.57 29.03
CA ASP A 33 16.48 -6.71 29.07
C ASP A 33 15.87 -7.07 27.70
N PHE A 34 16.35 -6.42 26.63
CA PHE A 34 15.88 -6.74 25.28
C PHE A 34 16.30 -8.14 24.85
N LEU A 35 17.53 -8.51 25.14
CA LEU A 35 18.06 -9.84 24.84
C LEU A 35 17.29 -10.94 25.58
N ASP A 36 17.06 -10.77 26.88
CA ASP A 36 16.34 -11.71 27.74
C ASP A 36 14.90 -11.92 27.24
N ILE A 37 14.21 -10.82 26.84
CA ILE A 37 12.88 -10.90 26.24
C ILE A 37 12.91 -11.74 24.96
N LEU A 38 13.89 -11.54 24.09
CA LEU A 38 14.01 -12.30 22.85
C LEU A 38 14.36 -13.76 23.07
N VAL A 39 15.26 -14.07 23.99
CA VAL A 39 15.60 -15.45 24.37
C VAL A 39 14.33 -16.18 24.84
N LYS A 40 13.56 -15.55 25.72
CA LYS A 40 12.30 -16.11 26.20
C LYS A 40 11.30 -16.36 25.08
N ILE A 41 11.09 -15.42 24.18
CA ILE A 41 10.20 -15.56 23.02
C ILE A 41 10.69 -16.66 22.08
N CYS A 42 12.01 -16.75 21.84
CA CYS A 42 12.59 -17.78 21.03
C CYS A 42 12.27 -19.18 21.57
N HIS A 43 12.43 -19.38 22.88
CA HIS A 43 12.14 -20.65 23.52
C HIS A 43 10.64 -21.00 23.56
N GLU A 44 9.78 -20.01 23.84
CA GLU A 44 8.35 -20.23 24.03
C GLU A 44 7.57 -20.32 22.70
N GLU A 45 7.89 -19.50 21.73
CA GLU A 45 7.08 -19.34 20.50
C GLU A 45 7.79 -19.85 19.23
N TYR A 46 9.14 -19.90 19.23
CA TYR A 46 9.93 -20.27 18.04
C TYR A 46 11.03 -21.31 18.33
N PRO A 47 10.72 -22.43 19.02
CA PRO A 47 11.74 -23.37 19.50
C PRO A 47 12.55 -24.06 18.38
N TYR A 48 12.06 -24.04 17.14
CA TYR A 48 12.70 -24.67 15.98
C TYR A 48 13.34 -23.65 15.02
N THR A 49 13.46 -22.40 15.43
CA THR A 49 14.09 -21.34 14.61
C THR A 49 15.39 -20.85 15.23
N SER A 50 16.28 -20.35 14.38
CA SER A 50 17.52 -19.75 14.85
C SER A 50 17.24 -18.49 15.67
N PHE A 51 17.88 -18.37 16.84
CA PHE A 51 17.83 -17.16 17.64
C PHE A 51 18.35 -15.94 16.83
N SER A 52 19.37 -16.13 16.01
CA SER A 52 19.89 -15.06 15.14
C SER A 52 18.83 -14.55 14.17
N ASP A 53 18.05 -15.43 13.55
CA ASP A 53 16.99 -15.05 12.62
C ASP A 53 15.86 -14.30 13.35
N LEU A 54 15.49 -14.75 14.55
CA LEU A 54 14.52 -14.03 15.39
C LEU A 54 15.04 -12.64 15.77
N PHE A 55 16.28 -12.55 16.23
CA PHE A 55 16.92 -11.30 16.63
C PHE A 55 16.93 -10.28 15.48
N HIS A 56 17.41 -10.69 14.29
CA HIS A 56 17.45 -9.83 13.12
C HIS A 56 16.06 -9.42 12.65
N THR A 57 15.08 -10.32 12.70
CA THR A 57 13.69 -10.05 12.35
C THR A 57 13.10 -8.99 13.27
N VAL A 58 13.15 -9.21 14.59
CA VAL A 58 12.60 -8.27 15.58
C VAL A 58 13.31 -6.92 15.52
N ARG A 59 14.63 -6.91 15.38
CA ARG A 59 15.39 -5.67 15.21
C ARG A 59 14.95 -4.90 13.97
N SER A 60 14.75 -5.58 12.84
CA SER A 60 14.28 -4.96 11.58
C SER A 60 12.89 -4.37 11.70
N MET A 61 12.01 -4.97 12.50
CA MET A 61 10.68 -4.45 12.79
C MET A 61 10.72 -3.23 13.72
N LEU A 62 11.47 -3.34 14.81
CA LEU A 62 11.44 -2.34 15.87
C LEU A 62 12.22 -1.08 15.51
N LEU A 63 13.38 -1.22 14.89
CA LEU A 63 14.29 -0.10 14.65
C LEU A 63 13.64 1.08 13.92
N PRO A 64 12.92 0.88 12.80
CA PRO A 64 12.23 1.98 12.13
C PRO A 64 11.19 2.67 13.01
N VAL A 65 10.43 1.90 13.78
CA VAL A 65 9.40 2.47 14.68
C VAL A 65 10.06 3.30 15.78
N LEU A 66 11.10 2.77 16.43
CA LEU A 66 11.79 3.48 17.51
C LEU A 66 12.42 4.80 17.02
N TYR A 67 12.92 4.85 15.78
CA TYR A 67 13.39 6.11 15.19
C TYR A 67 12.24 7.07 14.88
N ILE A 68 11.09 6.58 14.40
CA ILE A 68 9.89 7.42 14.23
C ILE A 68 9.46 8.02 15.56
N LEU A 69 9.51 7.25 16.65
CA LEU A 69 9.15 7.74 17.99
C LEU A 69 10.08 8.84 18.50
N GLN A 70 11.29 9.01 17.93
CA GLN A 70 12.23 10.07 18.25
C GLN A 70 12.20 11.23 17.27
N SER A 71 11.44 11.13 16.18
CA SER A 71 11.42 12.13 15.13
C SER A 71 10.92 13.47 15.65
N ASP A 72 11.59 14.54 15.27
CA ASP A 72 11.03 15.86 15.41
C ASP A 72 9.91 16.06 14.40
N VAL A 73 8.81 16.64 14.84
CA VAL A 73 7.64 16.89 14.00
C VAL A 73 7.43 18.38 13.85
N PRO A 74 7.18 18.90 12.63
CA PRO A 74 6.92 20.32 12.42
C PRO A 74 5.65 20.74 13.17
N LYS A 75 5.60 21.96 13.67
CA LYS A 75 4.39 22.49 14.29
C LYS A 75 3.30 22.66 13.22
N ALA A 76 2.12 22.17 13.50
CA ALA A 76 0.96 22.23 12.62
C ALA A 76 -0.34 22.27 13.44
N ASP A 77 -1.43 22.68 12.83
CA ASP A 77 -2.76 22.65 13.44
C ASP A 77 -3.50 21.33 13.20
N LEU A 78 -3.05 20.56 12.21
CA LEU A 78 -3.56 19.24 11.85
C LEU A 78 -2.43 18.43 11.20
N TYR A 79 -2.36 17.14 11.51
CA TYR A 79 -1.51 16.20 10.77
C TYR A 79 -2.35 15.31 9.90
N HIS A 80 -1.94 15.14 8.64
CA HIS A 80 -2.61 14.27 7.70
C HIS A 80 -1.65 13.20 7.19
N SER A 81 -1.97 11.96 7.44
CA SER A 81 -1.24 10.80 6.91
C SER A 81 -1.96 10.19 5.74
N ILE A 82 -1.24 9.94 4.65
CA ILE A 82 -1.81 9.30 3.43
C ILE A 82 -1.75 7.77 3.45
N ALA A 83 -1.38 7.18 4.58
CA ALA A 83 -1.39 5.75 4.84
C ALA A 83 -1.43 5.49 6.35
N THR A 84 -1.74 4.27 6.75
CA THR A 84 -1.51 3.76 8.11
C THR A 84 -0.06 3.28 8.29
N GLY A 85 0.18 2.35 9.19
CA GLY A 85 1.52 1.82 9.44
C GLY A 85 2.46 2.88 10.01
N TYR A 86 3.66 2.96 9.48
CA TYR A 86 4.70 3.88 9.97
C TYR A 86 4.30 5.35 9.89
N SER A 87 3.73 5.79 8.77
CA SER A 87 3.30 7.19 8.58
C SER A 87 2.14 7.57 9.50
N GLY A 88 1.21 6.64 9.74
CA GLY A 88 0.11 6.84 10.69
C GLY A 88 0.62 6.99 12.13
N ILE A 89 1.65 6.25 12.53
CA ILE A 89 2.28 6.41 13.85
C ILE A 89 3.02 7.74 13.95
N LEU A 90 3.67 8.21 12.87
CA LEU A 90 4.29 9.53 12.84
C LEU A 90 3.26 10.67 12.98
N ALA A 91 2.11 10.58 12.30
CA ALA A 91 1.01 11.54 12.44
C ALA A 91 0.45 11.53 13.88
N ARG A 92 0.31 10.35 14.48
CA ARG A 92 -0.08 10.21 15.89
C ARG A 92 0.95 10.84 16.85
N LEU A 93 2.26 10.70 16.58
CA LEU A 93 3.31 11.38 17.33
C LEU A 93 3.16 12.90 17.22
N GLY A 94 2.95 13.42 16.00
CA GLY A 94 2.72 14.86 15.78
C GLY A 94 1.53 15.39 16.58
N SER A 95 0.43 14.63 16.58
CA SER A 95 -0.75 14.93 17.39
C SER A 95 -0.45 14.93 18.90
N TYR A 96 0.33 13.98 19.38
CA TYR A 96 0.75 13.90 20.78
C TYR A 96 1.60 15.11 21.18
N VAL A 97 2.61 15.46 20.36
CA VAL A 97 3.58 16.53 20.67
C VAL A 97 2.94 17.91 20.63
N ASN A 98 2.06 18.19 19.66
CA ASN A 98 1.48 19.50 19.43
C ASN A 98 0.03 19.65 19.92
N HIS A 99 -0.55 18.59 20.52
CA HIS A 99 -1.91 18.55 21.05
C HIS A 99 -2.98 18.95 20.02
N VAL A 100 -2.83 18.49 18.78
CA VAL A 100 -3.73 18.78 17.65
C VAL A 100 -4.29 17.47 17.08
N PRO A 101 -5.42 17.50 16.34
CA PRO A 101 -5.95 16.32 15.70
C PRO A 101 -5.04 15.77 14.60
N TYR A 102 -5.26 14.52 14.21
CA TYR A 102 -4.71 13.95 12.97
C TYR A 102 -5.73 13.12 12.23
N GLU A 103 -5.55 13.05 10.92
CA GLU A 103 -6.38 12.32 9.98
C GLU A 103 -5.55 11.33 9.19
N ILE A 104 -6.23 10.30 8.68
CA ILE A 104 -5.62 9.28 7.82
C ILE A 104 -6.45 9.13 6.56
N THR A 105 -5.81 9.18 5.39
CA THR A 105 -6.41 8.77 4.12
C THR A 105 -5.70 7.54 3.60
N GLU A 106 -6.44 6.46 3.35
CA GLU A 106 -5.89 5.26 2.72
C GLU A 106 -6.39 5.15 1.28
N HIS A 107 -5.44 5.15 0.34
CA HIS A 107 -5.71 4.92 -1.09
C HIS A 107 -5.88 3.43 -1.43
N GLY A 108 -5.27 2.56 -0.66
CA GLY A 108 -5.44 1.12 -0.58
C GLY A 108 -5.42 0.71 0.88
N ILE A 109 -5.75 -0.53 1.19
CA ILE A 109 -5.69 -1.03 2.57
C ILE A 109 -4.26 -1.48 2.87
N TYR A 110 -3.49 -0.62 3.53
CA TYR A 110 -2.06 -0.80 3.81
C TYR A 110 -1.74 -2.18 4.41
N THR A 111 -2.52 -2.64 5.39
CA THR A 111 -2.29 -3.94 6.03
C THR A 111 -2.40 -5.09 5.06
N ARG A 112 -3.37 -5.07 4.14
CA ARG A 112 -3.54 -6.12 3.13
C ARG A 112 -2.44 -6.11 2.09
N GLU A 113 -2.02 -4.93 1.66
CA GLU A 113 -0.89 -4.79 0.74
C GLU A 113 0.40 -5.34 1.37
N ARG A 114 0.66 -5.01 2.64
CA ARG A 114 1.80 -5.54 3.38
C ARG A 114 1.69 -7.05 3.61
N GLU A 115 0.51 -7.57 3.91
CA GLU A 115 0.28 -9.00 4.05
C GLU A 115 0.62 -9.76 2.77
N GLU A 116 0.09 -9.33 1.62
CA GLU A 116 0.40 -9.94 0.33
C GLU A 116 1.89 -9.86 -0.01
N GLU A 117 2.52 -8.72 0.23
CA GLU A 117 3.95 -8.55 0.02
C GLU A 117 4.77 -9.51 0.89
N ILE A 118 4.47 -9.62 2.18
CA ILE A 118 5.17 -10.52 3.10
C ILE A 118 4.95 -11.99 2.73
N ILE A 119 3.74 -12.36 2.32
CA ILE A 119 3.46 -13.74 1.87
C ILE A 119 4.32 -14.10 0.65
N ARG A 120 4.49 -13.18 -0.29
CA ARG A 120 5.29 -13.38 -1.51
C ARG A 120 6.79 -13.18 -1.30
N ALA A 121 7.19 -12.49 -0.23
CA ALA A 121 8.59 -12.13 0.02
C ALA A 121 9.49 -13.37 0.19
N LYS A 122 10.57 -13.42 -0.58
CA LYS A 122 11.61 -14.46 -0.48
C LYS A 122 12.64 -14.15 0.62
N TRP A 123 12.79 -12.89 0.99
CA TRP A 123 13.73 -12.43 2.02
C TRP A 123 13.21 -12.64 3.46
N VAL A 124 11.92 -12.86 3.64
CA VAL A 124 11.34 -13.14 4.95
C VAL A 124 11.42 -14.63 5.26
N VAL A 125 12.05 -14.96 6.37
CA VAL A 125 12.07 -16.33 6.87
C VAL A 125 10.64 -16.85 7.05
N PRO A 126 10.25 -17.98 6.48
CA PRO A 126 8.87 -18.47 6.47
C PRO A 126 8.20 -18.49 7.85
N ALA A 127 8.93 -18.91 8.88
CA ALA A 127 8.44 -18.95 10.27
C ALA A 127 8.00 -17.56 10.80
N PHE A 128 8.55 -16.47 10.27
CA PHE A 128 8.26 -15.12 10.73
C PHE A 128 7.29 -14.33 9.86
N LYS A 129 6.77 -14.91 8.77
CA LYS A 129 5.80 -14.21 7.91
C LYS A 129 4.56 -13.76 8.67
N ARG A 130 3.98 -14.66 9.47
CA ARG A 130 2.83 -14.33 10.32
C ARG A 130 3.16 -13.25 11.36
N PHE A 131 4.38 -13.24 11.86
CA PHE A 131 4.84 -12.24 12.81
C PHE A 131 4.90 -10.84 12.17
N TRP A 132 5.47 -10.73 10.97
CA TRP A 132 5.48 -9.49 10.19
C TRP A 132 4.06 -8.97 9.88
N VAL A 133 3.17 -9.84 9.47
CA VAL A 133 1.77 -9.49 9.20
C VAL A 133 1.12 -8.90 10.46
N ARG A 134 1.21 -9.60 11.59
CA ARG A 134 0.66 -9.12 12.87
C ARG A 134 1.26 -7.78 13.31
N PHE A 135 2.54 -7.56 13.03
CA PHE A 135 3.21 -6.30 13.31
C PHE A 135 2.61 -5.14 12.52
N PHE A 136 2.35 -5.30 11.23
CA PHE A 136 1.71 -4.25 10.43
C PHE A 136 0.27 -3.99 10.84
N TYR A 137 -0.48 -5.02 11.22
CA TYR A 137 -1.82 -4.86 11.79
C TYR A 137 -1.79 -4.08 13.12
N MET A 138 -0.81 -4.34 13.97
CA MET A 138 -0.62 -3.61 15.22
C MET A 138 -0.32 -2.12 14.97
N LEU A 139 0.55 -1.79 14.01
CA LEU A 139 0.85 -0.40 13.65
C LEU A 139 -0.39 0.32 13.13
N SER A 140 -1.14 -0.30 12.22
CA SER A 140 -2.35 0.30 11.64
C SER A 140 -3.44 0.48 12.70
N GLY A 141 -3.66 -0.51 13.56
CA GLY A 141 -4.59 -0.38 14.68
C GLY A 141 -4.18 0.74 15.65
N GLY A 142 -2.86 0.90 15.89
CA GLY A 142 -2.32 2.01 16.68
C GLY A 142 -2.57 3.38 16.01
N ALA A 143 -2.48 3.46 14.69
CA ALA A 143 -2.78 4.67 13.95
C ALA A 143 -4.28 5.00 13.97
N TYR A 144 -5.17 4.02 13.82
CA TYR A 144 -6.62 4.25 13.83
C TYR A 144 -7.16 4.71 15.19
N GLU A 145 -6.58 4.23 16.28
CA GLU A 145 -7.12 4.38 17.65
C GLU A 145 -7.44 5.84 18.00
N LYS A 146 -6.55 6.78 17.71
CA LYS A 146 -6.67 8.20 18.09
C LYS A 146 -6.90 9.14 16.92
N ALA A 147 -6.96 8.64 15.68
CA ALA A 147 -7.30 9.45 14.53
C ALA A 147 -8.66 10.11 14.71
N SER A 148 -8.79 11.38 14.32
CA SER A 148 -10.03 12.13 14.33
C SER A 148 -10.96 11.72 13.20
N MET A 149 -10.38 11.44 12.04
CA MET A 149 -11.07 10.97 10.84
C MET A 149 -10.20 9.98 10.07
N ILE A 150 -10.83 9.02 9.44
CA ILE A 150 -10.18 8.06 8.56
C ILE A 150 -10.97 8.00 7.27
N THR A 151 -10.29 8.27 6.15
CA THR A 151 -10.92 8.26 4.84
C THR A 151 -10.37 7.15 3.96
N SER A 152 -11.21 6.63 3.11
CA SER A 152 -10.89 5.66 2.07
C SER A 152 -11.52 6.07 0.74
N LEU A 153 -11.09 5.47 -0.37
CA LEU A 153 -11.54 5.88 -1.70
C LEU A 153 -12.89 5.27 -2.11
N TYR A 154 -13.33 4.21 -1.44
CA TYR A 154 -14.56 3.50 -1.78
C TYR A 154 -15.12 2.77 -0.55
N ASP A 155 -16.41 2.49 -0.59
CA ASP A 155 -17.18 1.93 0.54
C ASP A 155 -16.61 0.61 1.06
N LYS A 156 -16.25 -0.30 0.17
CA LYS A 156 -15.65 -1.60 0.54
C LYS A 156 -14.36 -1.45 1.36
N ALA A 157 -13.51 -0.45 1.05
CA ALA A 157 -12.32 -0.18 1.83
C ALA A 157 -12.67 0.35 3.23
N MET A 158 -13.69 1.19 3.35
CA MET A 158 -14.21 1.65 4.64
C MET A 158 -14.70 0.48 5.50
N GLU A 159 -15.45 -0.47 4.91
CA GLU A 159 -15.87 -1.68 5.63
C GLU A 159 -14.66 -2.46 6.17
N MET A 160 -13.62 -2.65 5.37
CA MET A 160 -12.41 -3.33 5.78
C MET A 160 -11.68 -2.60 6.92
N GLN A 161 -11.64 -1.27 6.91
CA GLN A 161 -11.08 -0.47 7.99
C GLN A 161 -11.85 -0.71 9.31
N ILE A 162 -13.17 -0.80 9.24
CA ILE A 162 -14.03 -1.10 10.39
C ILE A 162 -13.76 -2.52 10.91
N GLU A 163 -13.66 -3.52 10.03
CA GLU A 163 -13.29 -4.89 10.39
C GLU A 163 -11.92 -4.97 11.10
N MET A 164 -10.98 -4.11 10.72
CA MET A 164 -9.67 -3.99 11.36
C MET A 164 -9.69 -3.21 12.69
N GLY A 165 -10.87 -2.79 13.15
CA GLY A 165 -11.07 -2.16 14.46
C GLY A 165 -11.11 -0.64 14.44
N CYS A 166 -11.28 -0.02 13.26
CA CYS A 166 -11.58 1.39 13.18
C CYS A 166 -13.02 1.66 13.66
N ALA A 167 -13.23 2.71 14.45
CA ALA A 167 -14.56 3.10 14.88
C ALA A 167 -15.35 3.66 13.69
N ARG A 168 -16.55 3.12 13.45
CA ARG A 168 -17.38 3.45 12.28
C ARG A 168 -17.68 4.94 12.16
N GLU A 169 -17.88 5.62 13.27
CA GLU A 169 -18.18 7.06 13.32
C GLU A 169 -17.04 7.94 12.83
N LYS A 170 -15.81 7.42 12.79
CA LYS A 170 -14.61 8.10 12.28
C LYS A 170 -14.37 7.83 10.81
N CYS A 171 -14.99 6.79 10.25
CA CYS A 171 -14.76 6.38 8.88
C CYS A 171 -15.62 7.18 7.90
N ARG A 172 -15.01 7.59 6.80
CA ARG A 172 -15.66 8.21 5.64
C ARG A 172 -15.07 7.64 4.37
N TYR A 173 -15.85 7.55 3.31
CA TYR A 173 -15.26 7.35 1.99
C TYR A 173 -15.37 8.62 1.16
N ILE A 174 -14.27 8.96 0.52
CA ILE A 174 -14.12 10.14 -0.34
C ILE A 174 -13.42 9.66 -1.60
N THR A 175 -14.13 9.63 -2.70
CA THR A 175 -13.59 9.17 -3.98
C THR A 175 -12.53 10.12 -4.53
N ASN A 176 -11.58 9.59 -5.30
CA ASN A 176 -10.66 10.45 -6.05
C ASN A 176 -11.43 11.31 -7.05
N GLY A 177 -10.96 12.53 -7.23
CA GLY A 177 -11.43 13.45 -8.26
C GLY A 177 -10.48 13.50 -9.46
N ILE A 178 -10.95 14.09 -10.53
CA ILE A 178 -10.17 14.46 -11.72
C ILE A 178 -10.37 15.94 -12.03
N HIS A 179 -9.45 16.52 -12.78
CA HIS A 179 -9.63 17.88 -13.33
C HIS A 179 -10.61 17.82 -14.51
N TYR A 180 -11.90 17.82 -14.21
CA TYR A 180 -12.96 17.65 -15.19
C TYR A 180 -12.85 18.62 -16.37
N GLU A 181 -12.53 19.90 -16.11
CA GLU A 181 -12.40 20.96 -17.12
C GLU A 181 -11.34 20.65 -18.18
N ARG A 182 -10.33 19.84 -17.83
CA ARG A 182 -9.27 19.43 -18.76
C ARG A 182 -9.71 18.36 -19.73
N PHE A 183 -10.73 17.58 -19.39
CA PHE A 183 -11.17 16.42 -20.17
C PHE A 183 -12.53 16.66 -20.84
N CYS A 184 -13.40 17.51 -20.28
CA CYS A 184 -14.73 17.75 -20.83
C CYS A 184 -14.73 18.49 -22.18
N SER A 185 -13.63 19.16 -22.53
CA SER A 185 -13.46 19.85 -23.81
C SER A 185 -13.01 18.92 -24.96
N ILE A 186 -12.65 17.67 -24.65
CA ILE A 186 -12.22 16.71 -25.67
C ILE A 186 -13.43 16.39 -26.58
N PRO A 187 -13.32 16.60 -27.89
CA PRO A 187 -14.44 16.36 -28.81
C PRO A 187 -14.75 14.86 -28.90
N LEU A 188 -16.01 14.54 -29.06
CA LEU A 188 -16.41 13.18 -29.36
C LEU A 188 -15.85 12.77 -30.73
N LYS A 189 -15.33 11.57 -30.80
CA LYS A 189 -14.82 10.98 -32.02
C LYS A 189 -15.88 10.87 -33.12
N LYS A 190 -15.48 11.10 -34.36
CA LYS A 190 -16.31 10.80 -35.53
C LYS A 190 -16.29 9.30 -35.82
N GLU A 191 -17.41 8.75 -36.21
CA GLU A 191 -17.50 7.34 -36.63
C GLU A 191 -16.54 7.08 -37.80
N ASN A 192 -15.70 6.07 -37.65
CA ASN A 192 -14.72 5.64 -38.64
C ASN A 192 -14.89 4.16 -39.02
N GLY A 193 -15.96 3.52 -38.63
CA GLY A 193 -16.25 2.11 -38.87
C GLY A 193 -15.50 1.12 -37.97
N TYR A 194 -14.70 1.59 -37.02
CA TYR A 194 -14.03 0.75 -36.04
C TYR A 194 -14.60 0.95 -34.62
N VAL A 195 -14.44 -0.09 -33.79
CA VAL A 195 -14.69 -0.02 -32.35
C VAL A 195 -13.36 0.03 -31.65
N ASP A 196 -12.93 1.24 -31.32
CA ASP A 196 -11.64 1.49 -30.68
C ASP A 196 -11.78 1.46 -29.16
N ILE A 197 -10.91 0.73 -28.49
CA ILE A 197 -10.87 0.55 -27.04
C ILE A 197 -9.52 1.06 -26.56
N GLY A 198 -9.55 2.12 -25.74
CA GLY A 198 -8.36 2.68 -25.09
C GLY A 198 -8.20 2.14 -23.68
N ALA A 199 -6.98 1.70 -23.33
CA ALA A 199 -6.59 1.34 -21.98
C ALA A 199 -5.36 2.14 -21.56
N VAL A 200 -5.51 3.08 -20.64
CA VAL A 200 -4.41 3.87 -20.09
C VAL A 200 -4.02 3.29 -18.74
N LEU A 201 -2.90 2.56 -18.70
CA LEU A 201 -2.45 1.83 -17.52
C LEU A 201 -0.95 1.52 -17.57
N ARG A 202 -0.34 1.26 -16.41
CA ARG A 202 1.02 0.72 -16.34
C ARG A 202 0.99 -0.78 -16.69
N ILE A 203 1.91 -1.23 -17.52
CA ILE A 203 2.02 -2.66 -17.85
C ILE A 203 2.75 -3.36 -16.70
N SER A 204 1.97 -3.95 -15.80
CA SER A 204 2.44 -4.63 -14.60
C SER A 204 1.45 -5.71 -14.15
N PRO A 205 1.88 -6.73 -13.39
CA PRO A 205 1.01 -7.83 -12.96
C PRO A 205 -0.25 -7.38 -12.23
N ILE A 206 -0.17 -6.32 -11.40
CA ILE A 206 -1.32 -5.79 -10.65
C ILE A 206 -2.42 -5.19 -11.54
N LYS A 207 -2.09 -4.79 -12.78
CA LYS A 207 -3.05 -4.26 -13.77
C LYS A 207 -3.67 -5.33 -14.64
N ASP A 208 -3.17 -6.55 -14.54
CA ASP A 208 -3.69 -7.76 -15.19
C ASP A 208 -3.98 -7.59 -16.68
N VAL A 209 -2.98 -7.07 -17.40
CA VAL A 209 -3.06 -6.84 -18.86
C VAL A 209 -3.32 -8.15 -19.62
N LYS A 210 -2.91 -9.29 -19.08
CA LYS A 210 -3.18 -10.60 -19.70
C LYS A 210 -4.68 -10.91 -19.77
N THR A 211 -5.44 -10.64 -18.71
CA THR A 211 -6.91 -10.80 -18.73
C THR A 211 -7.54 -9.85 -19.74
N LEU A 212 -7.06 -8.60 -19.88
CA LEU A 212 -7.52 -7.68 -20.91
C LEU A 212 -7.29 -8.24 -22.33
N LEU A 213 -6.10 -8.83 -22.60
CA LEU A 213 -5.79 -9.45 -23.88
C LEU A 213 -6.68 -10.66 -24.18
N TYR A 214 -6.94 -11.52 -23.20
CA TYR A 214 -7.89 -12.63 -23.36
C TYR A 214 -9.32 -12.14 -23.64
N ALA A 215 -9.78 -11.14 -22.91
CA ALA A 215 -11.09 -10.53 -23.11
C ALA A 215 -11.22 -9.92 -24.51
N PHE A 216 -10.19 -9.17 -24.94
CA PHE A 216 -10.16 -8.58 -26.28
C PHE A 216 -10.17 -9.66 -27.39
N ALA A 217 -9.40 -10.73 -27.26
CA ALA A 217 -9.39 -11.83 -28.21
C ALA A 217 -10.79 -12.51 -28.34
N GLN A 218 -11.58 -12.59 -27.25
CA GLN A 218 -12.96 -13.06 -27.32
C GLN A 218 -13.89 -12.02 -27.96
N LEU A 219 -13.72 -10.74 -27.62
CA LEU A 219 -14.50 -9.66 -28.26
C LEU A 219 -14.28 -9.63 -29.77
N LYS A 220 -13.04 -9.73 -30.22
CA LYS A 220 -12.64 -9.69 -31.64
C LYS A 220 -13.37 -10.73 -32.50
N LYS A 221 -13.73 -11.89 -31.93
CA LYS A 221 -14.53 -12.93 -32.61
C LYS A 221 -15.96 -12.48 -32.90
N ARG A 222 -16.49 -11.56 -32.08
CA ARG A 222 -17.86 -11.05 -32.19
C ARG A 222 -17.92 -9.70 -32.90
N VAL A 223 -16.86 -8.91 -32.75
CA VAL A 223 -16.72 -7.56 -33.30
C VAL A 223 -15.41 -7.49 -34.11
N PRO A 224 -15.41 -7.95 -35.36
CA PRO A 224 -14.19 -8.06 -36.17
C PRO A 224 -13.45 -6.74 -36.42
N ASN A 225 -14.13 -5.60 -36.35
CA ASN A 225 -13.60 -4.25 -36.49
C ASN A 225 -13.17 -3.61 -35.17
N ALA A 226 -13.09 -4.38 -34.04
CA ALA A 226 -12.56 -3.87 -32.78
C ALA A 226 -11.04 -3.73 -32.83
N ARG A 227 -10.51 -2.65 -32.22
CA ARG A 227 -9.07 -2.40 -32.02
C ARG A 227 -8.80 -2.06 -30.56
N LEU A 228 -7.66 -2.52 -30.02
CA LEU A 228 -7.26 -2.27 -28.64
C LEU A 228 -5.95 -1.49 -28.59
N TYR A 229 -5.97 -0.36 -27.92
CA TYR A 229 -4.81 0.50 -27.69
C TYR A 229 -4.44 0.49 -26.23
N ILE A 230 -3.22 0.07 -25.88
CA ILE A 230 -2.71 0.00 -24.52
C ILE A 230 -1.60 1.05 -24.39
N ALA A 231 -1.86 2.09 -23.60
CA ALA A 231 -0.96 3.21 -23.37
C ALA A 231 -0.47 3.23 -21.93
N GLY A 232 0.84 3.31 -21.72
CA GLY A 232 1.46 3.44 -20.41
C GLY A 232 2.85 2.80 -20.34
N PRO A 233 3.59 3.06 -19.25
CA PRO A 233 4.94 2.55 -19.07
C PRO A 233 4.97 1.06 -18.77
N GLU A 234 6.10 0.43 -19.11
CA GLU A 234 6.45 -0.94 -18.75
C GLU A 234 7.17 -0.94 -17.40
N ASP A 235 6.42 -0.98 -16.31
CA ASP A 235 7.00 -1.01 -14.97
C ASP A 235 7.69 -2.35 -14.66
N ASP A 236 7.20 -3.43 -15.27
CA ASP A 236 7.77 -4.78 -15.21
C ASP A 236 8.04 -5.27 -16.64
N LYS A 237 9.32 -5.25 -17.03
CA LYS A 237 9.75 -5.61 -18.39
C LYS A 237 9.50 -7.09 -18.70
N GLU A 238 9.66 -7.98 -17.74
CA GLU A 238 9.43 -9.42 -17.94
C GLU A 238 7.95 -9.66 -18.21
N TYR A 239 7.07 -9.09 -17.37
CA TYR A 239 5.63 -9.16 -17.57
C TYR A 239 5.17 -8.52 -18.89
N ALA A 240 5.78 -7.39 -19.30
CA ALA A 240 5.48 -6.76 -20.57
C ALA A 240 5.82 -7.67 -21.76
N GLN A 241 6.98 -8.34 -21.73
CA GLN A 241 7.36 -9.33 -22.76
C GLN A 241 6.38 -10.50 -22.82
N GLU A 242 5.91 -10.99 -21.66
CA GLU A 242 4.87 -12.02 -21.60
C GLU A 242 3.56 -11.54 -22.21
N CYS A 243 3.15 -10.28 -21.99
CA CYS A 243 1.97 -9.69 -22.61
C CYS A 243 2.10 -9.59 -24.14
N TYR A 244 3.25 -9.17 -24.64
CA TYR A 244 3.52 -9.13 -26.09
C TYR A 244 3.48 -10.53 -26.72
N ALA A 245 4.10 -11.51 -26.08
CA ALA A 245 4.08 -12.89 -26.55
C ALA A 245 2.64 -13.46 -26.55
N LEU A 246 1.88 -13.18 -25.49
CA LEU A 246 0.47 -13.59 -25.36
C LEU A 246 -0.41 -12.97 -26.47
N SER A 247 -0.27 -11.66 -26.73
CA SER A 247 -1.01 -10.98 -27.80
C SER A 247 -0.77 -11.65 -29.16
N LYS A 248 0.49 -11.98 -29.47
CA LYS A 248 0.84 -12.72 -30.70
C LYS A 248 0.26 -14.13 -30.72
N HIS A 249 0.34 -14.86 -29.59
CA HIS A 249 -0.18 -16.23 -29.48
C HIS A 249 -1.70 -16.29 -29.67
N LEU A 250 -2.42 -15.30 -29.16
CA LEU A 250 -3.89 -15.20 -29.29
C LEU A 250 -4.32 -14.81 -30.72
N GLY A 251 -3.39 -14.47 -31.60
CA GLY A 251 -3.70 -13.98 -32.96
C GLY A 251 -4.49 -12.66 -32.95
N ALA A 252 -4.35 -11.90 -31.89
CA ALA A 252 -5.02 -10.61 -31.71
C ALA A 252 -4.32 -9.55 -32.57
N GLN A 253 -4.69 -9.44 -33.87
CA GLN A 253 -4.03 -8.58 -34.84
C GLN A 253 -4.23 -7.11 -34.50
N ASP A 254 -5.21 -6.61 -33.96
CA ASP A 254 -5.45 -5.18 -33.73
C ASP A 254 -5.23 -4.77 -32.26
N VAL A 255 -4.11 -5.20 -31.68
CA VAL A 255 -3.63 -4.77 -30.36
C VAL A 255 -2.38 -3.92 -30.54
N PHE A 256 -2.45 -2.67 -30.07
CA PHE A 256 -1.38 -1.68 -30.20
C PHE A 256 -0.86 -1.27 -28.83
N PHE A 257 0.42 -1.53 -28.57
CA PHE A 257 1.11 -1.06 -27.37
C PHE A 257 1.82 0.26 -27.71
N LEU A 258 1.39 1.34 -27.08
CA LEU A 258 1.81 2.71 -27.44
C LEU A 258 2.95 3.25 -26.58
N GLY A 259 3.30 2.53 -25.47
CA GLY A 259 4.24 3.07 -24.50
C GLY A 259 3.66 4.24 -23.71
N THR A 260 4.54 5.05 -23.10
CA THR A 260 4.12 6.21 -22.31
C THR A 260 3.62 7.33 -23.20
N VAL A 261 2.41 7.84 -22.93
CA VAL A 261 1.77 8.92 -23.66
C VAL A 261 1.37 10.07 -22.73
N ASN A 262 1.28 11.27 -23.28
CA ASN A 262 0.52 12.34 -22.61
C ASN A 262 -0.98 12.02 -22.79
N VAL A 263 -1.65 11.71 -21.70
CA VAL A 263 -3.05 11.21 -21.74
C VAL A 263 -3.99 12.19 -22.41
N LEU A 264 -3.85 13.50 -22.15
CA LEU A 264 -4.71 14.52 -22.72
C LEU A 264 -4.53 14.59 -24.24
N GLU A 265 -3.29 14.75 -24.73
CA GLU A 265 -2.95 14.78 -26.15
C GLU A 265 -3.35 13.47 -26.85
N TYR A 266 -3.18 12.36 -26.18
CA TYR A 266 -3.58 11.07 -26.68
C TYR A 266 -5.09 11.00 -26.89
N MET A 267 -5.89 11.47 -25.92
CA MET A 267 -7.35 11.48 -26.04
C MET A 267 -7.86 12.51 -27.05
N GLU A 268 -7.19 13.65 -27.19
CA GLU A 268 -7.52 14.68 -28.20
C GLU A 268 -7.25 14.23 -29.63
N ASN A 269 -6.13 13.54 -29.83
CA ASN A 269 -5.65 13.14 -31.16
C ASN A 269 -5.99 11.69 -31.53
N SER A 270 -6.53 10.92 -30.61
CA SER A 270 -6.87 9.53 -30.84
C SER A 270 -8.16 9.38 -31.64
N ASP A 271 -8.18 8.36 -32.43
CA ASP A 271 -9.38 7.97 -33.17
C ASP A 271 -10.42 7.20 -32.34
N PHE A 272 -10.45 7.33 -31.02
CA PHE A 272 -11.43 6.68 -30.15
C PHE A 272 -12.05 7.57 -29.09
#